data_dccd95f34ff03eaa182541c1ac4ce35a
#
_entry.id   dccd95f34ff03eaa182541c1ac4ce35a
#
_cell.length_a   1.000
_cell.length_b   1.000
_cell.length_c   1.000
_cell.angle_alpha   90.00
_cell.angle_beta   90.00
_cell.angle_gamma   90.00
#
_symmetry.space_group_name_H-M   'P 1'
#
loop_
_entity.id
_entity.type
_entity.pdbx_description
1 polymer ?
#
loop_
_entity_poly.entity_id
_entity_poly.type
_entity_poly.pdbx_seq_one_letter_code
_entity_poly.pdbx_strand_id
1 'polypeptide(L)' 'MKEVLETIIKNLVDNQEAVEIKEVEGEKNIIFEVKVADGDMGKVIGRQGKIAQSIRTVMKAVANRKDKKVTVEFIG' A
#
# COMPACT_ATOMS: atom_id res chain seq x y z
N MET A 1 4.41 -4.68 -9.62
CA MET A 1 4.58 -3.87 -8.39
C MET A 1 3.29 -3.77 -7.59
N LYS A 2 2.19 -3.49 -8.24
CA LYS A 2 0.87 -3.44 -7.58
C LYS A 2 0.52 -4.76 -6.89
N GLU A 3 0.87 -5.88 -7.50
CA GLU A 3 0.56 -7.21 -6.96
C GLU A 3 1.22 -7.46 -5.60
N VAL A 4 2.42 -6.93 -5.40
CA VAL A 4 3.12 -7.06 -4.12
C VAL A 4 2.31 -6.33 -3.04
N LEU A 5 1.92 -5.10 -3.31
CA LEU A 5 1.14 -4.30 -2.37
C LEU A 5 -0.22 -4.94 -2.10
N GLU A 6 -0.89 -5.39 -3.14
CA GLU A 6 -2.19 -6.06 -3.01
C GLU A 6 -2.11 -7.29 -2.13
N THR A 7 -1.08 -8.12 -2.33
CA THR A 7 -0.87 -9.31 -1.51
C THR A 7 -0.67 -8.95 -0.05
N ILE A 8 0.15 -7.94 0.22
CA ILE A 8 0.40 -7.49 1.60
C ILE A 8 -0.91 -7.03 2.25
N ILE A 9 -1.64 -6.15 1.58
CA ILE A 9 -2.86 -5.58 2.14
C ILE A 9 -3.92 -6.66 2.38
N LYS A 10 -4.13 -7.54 1.41
CA LYS A 10 -5.14 -8.60 1.53
C LYS A 10 -4.84 -9.58 2.66
N ASN A 11 -3.56 -9.75 3.00
CA ASN A 11 -3.19 -10.63 4.11
C ASN A 11 -3.36 -9.98 5.48
N LEU A 12 -3.54 -8.66 5.52
CA LEU A 12 -3.71 -7.92 6.77
C LEU A 12 -5.18 -7.68 7.12
N VAL A 13 -6.05 -7.59 6.13
CA VAL A 13 -7.45 -7.20 6.35
C VAL A 13 -8.37 -8.41 6.45
N ASP A 14 -9.51 -8.21 7.11
CA ASP A 14 -10.55 -9.23 7.18
C ASP A 14 -11.42 -9.23 5.93
N ASN A 15 -11.75 -8.05 5.41
CA ASN A 15 -12.61 -7.92 4.24
C ASN A 15 -11.77 -7.69 3.00
N GLN A 16 -11.32 -8.78 2.40
CA GLN A 16 -10.45 -8.71 1.22
C GLN A 16 -11.16 -8.13 0.00
N GLU A 17 -12.46 -8.32 -0.09
CA GLU A 17 -13.22 -7.83 -1.24
C GLU A 17 -13.33 -6.31 -1.27
N ALA A 18 -13.18 -5.66 -0.12
CA ALA A 18 -13.25 -4.21 -0.04
C ALA A 18 -11.92 -3.52 -0.39
N VAL A 19 -10.85 -4.28 -0.59
CA VAL A 19 -9.55 -3.71 -0.91
C VAL A 19 -9.57 -3.15 -2.32
N GLU A 20 -9.23 -1.87 -2.44
CA GLU A 20 -9.09 -1.21 -3.73
C GLU A 20 -7.73 -0.52 -3.75
N ILE A 21 -6.96 -0.76 -4.79
CA ILE A 21 -5.66 -0.13 -4.95
C ILE A 21 -5.63 0.55 -6.31
N LYS A 22 -5.48 1.86 -6.27
CA LYS A 22 -5.37 2.66 -7.48
C LYS A 22 -3.89 2.98 -7.69
N GLU A 23 -3.41 2.71 -8.88
CA GLU A 23 -2.03 3.00 -9.26
C GLU A 23 -2.01 4.15 -10.25
N VAL A 24 -1.24 5.18 -9.93
CA VAL A 24 -0.98 6.29 -10.84
C VAL A 24 0.51 6.26 -11.13
N GLU A 25 0.88 5.87 -12.33
CA GLU A 25 2.27 5.74 -12.70
C GLU A 25 2.70 6.88 -13.60
N GLY A 26 3.67 7.67 -13.14
CA GLY A 26 4.34 8.68 -13.94
C GLY A 26 5.66 8.13 -14.45
N GLU A 27 6.43 8.98 -15.11
CA GLU A 27 7.71 8.59 -15.68
C GLU A 27 8.70 8.14 -14.60
N LYS A 28 8.76 8.87 -13.49
CA LYS A 28 9.71 8.58 -12.41
C LYS A 28 9.05 8.32 -11.06
N ASN A 29 7.74 8.45 -11.00
CA ASN A 29 6.99 8.33 -9.75
C ASN A 29 5.82 7.37 -9.91
N ILE A 30 5.53 6.65 -8.85
CA ILE A 30 4.34 5.80 -8.76
C ILE A 30 3.63 6.14 -7.47
N ILE A 31 2.32 6.38 -7.56
CA ILE A 31 1.49 6.63 -6.39
C ILE A 31 0.47 5.52 -6.29
N PHE A 32 0.42 4.86 -5.13
CA PHE A 32 -0.61 3.88 -4.83
C PHE A 32 -1.58 4.47 -3.81
N GLU A 33 -2.85 4.45 -4.13
CA GLU A 33 -3.92 4.83 -3.20
C GLU A 33 -4.59 3.56 -2.74
N VAL A 34 -4.52 3.27 -1.45
CA VAL A 34 -5.04 2.04 -0.86
C VAL A 34 -6.29 2.36 -0.08
N LYS A 35 -7.38 1.67 -0.42
CA LYS A 35 -8.65 1.78 0.29
C LYS A 35 -9.04 0.41 0.82
N VAL A 36 -9.43 0.36 2.07
CA VAL A 36 -9.90 -0.88 2.72
C VAL A 36 -11.20 -0.60 3.43
N ALA A 37 -11.87 -1.65 3.93
CA ALA A 37 -13.07 -1.47 4.73
C ALA A 37 -12.75 -0.64 5.98
N ASP A 38 -13.72 0.16 6.42
CA ASP A 38 -13.52 1.06 7.57
C ASP A 38 -12.99 0.34 8.80
N GLY A 39 -13.51 -0.85 9.09
CA GLY A 39 -13.05 -1.63 10.23
C GLY A 39 -11.65 -2.21 10.08
N ASP A 40 -11.08 -2.17 8.89
CA ASP A 40 -9.76 -2.74 8.61
C ASP A 40 -8.64 -1.71 8.55
N MET A 41 -8.98 -0.42 8.56
CA MET A 41 -7.97 0.64 8.42
C MET A 41 -6.87 0.52 9.48
N GLY A 42 -7.25 0.26 10.72
CA GLY A 42 -6.27 0.11 11.81
C GLY A 42 -5.31 -1.04 11.59
N LYS A 43 -5.70 -2.04 10.81
CA LYS A 43 -4.85 -3.22 10.54
C LYS A 43 -3.76 -2.94 9.52
N VAL A 44 -3.96 -1.94 8.67
CA VAL A 44 -2.94 -1.57 7.69
C VAL A 44 -2.10 -0.38 8.15
N ILE A 45 -2.60 0.39 9.12
CA ILE A 45 -1.84 1.50 9.71
C ILE A 45 -0.98 0.99 10.86
N GLY A 46 -1.60 0.23 11.78
CA GLY A 46 -0.92 -0.29 12.95
C GLY A 46 -0.69 0.75 14.03
N ARG A 47 -0.17 0.29 15.17
CA ARG A 47 0.11 1.17 16.29
C ARG A 47 1.18 2.19 15.89
N GLN A 48 0.87 3.47 16.07
CA GLN A 48 1.77 4.58 15.74
C GLN A 48 2.21 4.56 14.26
N GLY A 49 1.39 3.96 13.40
CA GLY A 49 1.68 3.92 11.97
C GLY A 49 2.76 2.94 11.57
N LYS A 50 3.16 2.02 12.44
CA LYS A 50 4.30 1.13 12.18
C LYS A 50 4.07 0.16 11.03
N ILE A 51 2.84 -0.34 10.89
CA ILE A 51 2.54 -1.27 9.78
C ILE A 51 2.59 -0.52 8.46
N ALA A 52 1.96 0.67 8.41
CA ALA A 52 2.02 1.50 7.21
C ALA A 52 3.45 1.85 6.83
N GLN A 53 4.28 2.16 7.83
CA GLN A 53 5.68 2.48 7.59
C GLN A 53 6.43 1.27 7.00
N SER A 54 6.17 0.09 7.52
CA SER A 54 6.79 -1.15 7.00
C SER A 54 6.37 -1.40 5.55
N ILE A 55 5.09 -1.20 5.25
CA ILE A 55 4.58 -1.36 3.89
C ILE A 55 5.28 -0.39 2.94
N ARG A 56 5.43 0.87 3.36
CA ARG A 56 6.13 1.87 2.56
C ARG A 56 7.58 1.49 2.31
N THR A 57 8.24 0.94 3.32
CA THR A 57 9.63 0.50 3.20
C THR A 57 9.78 -0.62 2.18
N VAL A 58 8.88 -1.61 2.22
CA VAL A 58 8.90 -2.71 1.25
C VAL A 58 8.67 -2.19 -0.16
N MET A 59 7.68 -1.31 -0.33
CA MET A 59 7.37 -0.78 -1.65
C MET A 59 8.49 0.10 -2.20
N LYS A 60 9.19 0.83 -1.34
CA LYS A 60 10.37 1.58 -1.75
C LYS A 60 11.44 0.67 -2.32
N ALA A 61 11.71 -0.46 -1.65
CA ALA A 61 12.70 -1.42 -2.11
C ALA A 61 12.32 -1.99 -3.47
N VAL A 62 11.04 -2.30 -3.67
CA VAL A 62 10.55 -2.80 -4.95
C VAL A 62 10.70 -1.75 -6.05
N ALA A 63 10.35 -0.50 -5.75
CA ALA A 63 10.41 0.59 -6.71
C ALA A 63 11.85 0.93 -7.11
N ASN A 64 12.79 0.84 -6.18
CA ASN A 64 14.19 1.13 -6.45
C ASN A 64 14.75 0.24 -7.56
N ARG A 65 14.27 -0.99 -7.66
CA ARG A 65 14.71 -1.91 -8.72
C ARG A 65 14.29 -1.43 -10.11
N LYS A 66 13.35 -0.50 -10.18
CA LYS A 66 12.83 0.05 -11.43
C LYS A 66 13.21 1.52 -11.60
N ASP A 67 14.09 2.02 -10.75
CA ASP A 67 14.53 3.42 -10.75
C ASP A 67 13.35 4.40 -10.62
N LYS A 68 12.36 4.03 -9.80
CA LYS A 68 11.20 4.88 -9.57
C LYS A 68 11.03 5.18 -8.09
N LYS A 69 10.41 6.32 -7.80
CA LYS A 69 9.98 6.67 -6.45
C LYS A 69 8.55 6.24 -6.26
N VAL A 70 8.24 5.70 -5.11
CA VAL A 70 6.89 5.23 -4.79
C VAL A 70 6.34 5.97 -3.60
N THR A 71 5.05 6.29 -3.67
CA THR A 71 4.28 6.83 -2.56
C THR A 71 3.10 5.91 -2.33
N VAL A 72 2.85 5.55 -1.08
CA VAL A 72 1.69 4.73 -0.71
C VAL A 72 0.83 5.56 0.23
N GLU A 73 -0.40 5.83 -0.20
CA GLU A 73 -1.36 6.60 0.59
C GLU A 73 -2.51 5.69 1.01
N PHE A 74 -2.90 5.78 2.27
CA PHE A 74 -4.05 5.05 2.80
C PHE A 74 -5.21 6.02 2.92
N ILE A 75 -6.29 5.69 2.23
CA ILE A 75 -7.48 6.55 2.13
C ILE A 75 -8.56 5.95 3.01
N GLY A 76 -8.99 6.71 4.00
CA GLY A 76 -10.00 6.22 4.93
C GLY A 76 -11.21 7.08 5.06
#